data_25307166d59a1b6bc1d293d2dc72e97d
#
_entry.id   25307166d59a1b6bc1d293d2dc72e97d
#
_cell.length_a   1.000
_cell.length_b   1.000
_cell.length_c   1.000
_cell.angle_alpha   90.00
_cell.angle_beta   90.00
_cell.angle_gamma   90.00
#
_symmetry.space_group_name_H-M   'P 1'
#
loop_
_entity.id
_entity.type
_entity.pdbx_description
1 polymer ?
#
loop_
_entity_poly.entity_id
_entity_poly.type
_entity_poly.pdbx_seq_one_letter_code
_entity_poly.pdbx_strand_id
1 'polypeptide(L)'
;LHTAYRRQRQMCIRDRGRLDLNTSGLLLLTNNGQVANQLMHPSSMLDREYIARIRGEVEPADIDKLKKGIQIDGNRMKFNDLVEGRITKSHSWFALVIQEGKNREVRKLWNALGYEVSRLKRVRYASIFLPSTLKQGSYKELSQKEIDNLIKNLP
;
A
#
# COMPACT_ATOMS: atom_id res chain seq x y z
N LEU A 1 1.97 31.10 -16.07
CA LEU A 1 1.49 29.71 -16.28
C LEU A 1 2.62 28.69 -16.05
N HIS A 2 3.83 28.90 -16.60
CA HIS A 2 4.95 27.98 -16.40
C HIS A 2 5.51 27.97 -14.98
N THR A 3 5.43 29.07 -14.24
CA THR A 3 5.95 29.17 -12.86
C THR A 3 5.04 28.47 -11.86
N ALA A 4 3.70 28.51 -12.07
CA ALA A 4 2.74 27.80 -11.25
C ALA A 4 2.86 26.27 -11.45
N TYR A 5 3.07 25.83 -12.70
CA TYR A 5 3.28 24.42 -13.03
C TYR A 5 4.57 23.83 -12.44
N ARG A 6 5.66 24.64 -12.42
CA ARG A 6 6.92 24.26 -11.74
C ARG A 6 6.77 24.19 -10.22
N ARG A 7 6.03 25.10 -9.59
CA ARG A 7 5.75 25.05 -8.15
C ARG A 7 4.90 23.83 -7.77
N GLN A 8 3.87 23.51 -8.55
CA GLN A 8 3.09 22.29 -8.35
C GLN A 8 3.94 21.02 -8.49
N ARG A 9 4.84 20.95 -9.48
CA ARG A 9 5.78 19.83 -9.63
C ARG A 9 6.74 19.70 -8.44
N GLN A 10 7.26 20.80 -7.92
CA GLN A 10 8.16 20.79 -6.76
C GLN A 10 7.40 20.44 -5.46
N MET A 11 6.16 20.88 -5.29
CA MET A 11 5.32 20.53 -4.13
C MET A 11 4.87 19.07 -4.19
N CYS A 12 4.48 18.56 -5.34
CA CYS A 12 4.16 17.14 -5.54
C CYS A 12 5.35 16.20 -5.26
N ILE A 13 6.57 16.68 -5.44
CA ILE A 13 7.80 15.92 -5.17
C ILE A 13 8.10 15.83 -3.66
N ARG A 14 7.66 16.78 -2.84
CA ARG A 14 7.91 16.79 -1.39
C ARG A 14 6.92 15.97 -0.57
N ASP A 15 5.67 15.87 -0.99
CA ASP A 15 4.56 15.35 -0.17
C ASP A 15 3.87 14.12 -0.79
N ARG A 16 4.63 13.23 -1.42
CA ARG A 16 4.10 12.02 -2.01
C ARG A 16 4.11 10.84 -1.05
N GLY A 17 3.01 10.11 -1.02
CA GLY A 17 2.99 8.78 -0.48
C GLY A 17 4.04 7.92 -1.20
N ARG A 18 4.81 7.13 -0.44
CA ARG A 18 5.90 6.33 -1.01
C ARG A 18 5.37 4.99 -1.55
N LEU A 19 5.83 4.62 -2.72
CA LEU A 19 5.82 3.24 -3.21
C LEU A 19 7.27 2.81 -3.42
N ASP A 20 7.57 1.57 -3.07
CA ASP A 20 8.85 0.97 -3.39
C ASP A 20 9.02 0.86 -4.92
N LEU A 21 10.27 0.84 -5.38
CA LEU A 21 10.61 0.75 -6.81
C LEU A 21 9.90 -0.42 -7.52
N ASN A 22 9.76 -1.55 -6.84
CA ASN A 22 9.15 -2.78 -7.37
C ASN A 22 7.67 -2.96 -6.98
N THR A 23 7.02 -1.88 -6.51
CA THR A 23 5.59 -1.87 -6.17
C THR A 23 4.85 -0.94 -7.10
N SER A 24 3.76 -1.41 -7.67
CA SER A 24 2.87 -0.61 -8.52
C SER A 24 1.58 -0.22 -7.79
N GLY A 25 0.71 0.50 -8.47
CA GLY A 25 -0.65 0.77 -8.03
C GLY A 25 -0.86 2.19 -7.54
N LEU A 26 -1.75 2.33 -6.57
CA LEU A 26 -2.25 3.61 -6.09
C LEU A 26 -1.17 4.45 -5.41
N LEU A 27 -0.98 5.65 -5.90
CA LEU A 27 -0.17 6.71 -5.28
C LEU A 27 -1.05 7.94 -5.09
N LEU A 28 -1.16 8.44 -3.87
CA LEU A 28 -1.85 9.69 -3.57
C LEU A 28 -0.86 10.85 -3.64
N LEU A 29 -1.25 11.93 -4.31
CA LEU A 29 -0.49 13.16 -4.44
C LEU A 29 -1.31 14.31 -3.89
N THR A 30 -0.71 15.17 -3.09
CA THR A 30 -1.34 16.37 -2.55
C THR A 30 -0.35 17.53 -2.48
N ASN A 31 -0.87 18.74 -2.57
CA ASN A 31 -0.12 19.96 -2.28
C ASN A 31 -0.32 20.45 -0.83
N ASN A 32 -1.13 19.75 -0.03
CA ASN A 32 -1.35 20.02 1.37
C ASN A 32 -0.42 19.14 2.23
N GLY A 33 0.67 19.75 2.74
CA GLY A 33 1.66 19.05 3.54
C GLY A 33 1.12 18.50 4.87
N GLN A 34 0.10 19.12 5.43
CA GLN A 34 -0.56 18.68 6.66
C GLN A 34 -1.31 17.36 6.42
N VAL A 35 -2.09 17.28 5.33
CA VAL A 35 -2.79 16.07 4.92
C VAL A 35 -1.79 14.96 4.57
N ALA A 36 -0.72 15.29 3.83
CA ALA A 36 0.33 14.33 3.50
C ALA A 36 0.97 13.74 4.76
N ASN A 37 1.30 14.58 5.74
CA ASN A 37 1.90 14.13 7.00
C ASN A 37 0.95 13.23 7.79
N GLN A 38 -0.31 13.59 7.92
CA GLN A 38 -1.32 12.76 8.59
C GLN A 38 -1.50 11.39 7.90
N LEU A 39 -1.53 11.36 6.57
CA LEU A 39 -1.64 10.11 5.80
C LEU A 39 -0.41 9.20 5.97
N MET A 40 0.79 9.78 6.00
CA MET A 40 2.04 9.01 6.03
C MET A 40 2.49 8.64 7.45
N HIS A 41 2.01 9.32 8.47
CA HIS A 41 2.48 9.09 9.83
C HIS A 41 2.13 7.68 10.32
N PRO A 42 3.07 6.93 10.90
CA PRO A 42 2.82 5.55 11.34
C PRO A 42 1.69 5.43 12.37
N SER A 43 1.51 6.43 13.24
CA SER A 43 0.44 6.44 14.25
C SER A 43 -0.96 6.59 13.67
N SER A 44 -1.09 6.95 12.39
CA SER A 44 -2.41 7.09 11.74
C SER A 44 -3.09 5.75 11.52
N MET A 45 -2.35 4.65 11.55
CA MET A 45 -2.86 3.27 11.45
C MET A 45 -3.86 3.08 10.30
N LEU A 46 -3.61 3.78 9.20
CA LEU A 46 -4.50 3.73 8.03
C LEU A 46 -4.28 2.46 7.22
N ASP A 47 -5.37 1.83 6.85
CA ASP A 47 -5.35 0.64 6.01
C ASP A 47 -4.70 0.91 4.65
N ARG A 48 -3.76 0.06 4.30
CA ARG A 48 -3.16 -0.03 2.96
C ARG A 48 -3.38 -1.44 2.45
N GLU A 49 -4.16 -1.56 1.40
CA GLU A 49 -4.48 -2.85 0.80
C GLU A 49 -3.67 -3.10 -0.46
N TYR A 50 -3.16 -4.30 -0.57
CA TYR A 50 -2.34 -4.75 -1.68
C TYR A 50 -2.85 -6.05 -2.26
N ILE A 51 -2.62 -6.22 -3.56
CA ILE A 51 -2.65 -7.51 -4.22
C ILE A 51 -1.20 -7.97 -4.40
N ALA A 52 -0.88 -9.10 -3.81
CA ALA A 52 0.43 -9.73 -3.90
C ALA A 52 0.35 -11.01 -4.73
N ARG A 53 1.32 -11.21 -5.61
CA ARG A 53 1.55 -12.48 -6.30
C ARG A 53 2.80 -13.13 -5.71
N ILE A 54 2.60 -14.26 -5.08
CA ILE A 54 3.65 -15.04 -4.42
C ILE A 54 4.07 -16.19 -5.34
N ARG A 55 5.35 -16.48 -5.41
CA ARG A 55 5.89 -17.59 -6.18
C ARG A 55 5.63 -18.90 -5.44
N GLY A 56 5.02 -19.88 -6.12
CA GLY A 56 4.67 -21.19 -5.56
C GLY A 56 3.37 -21.20 -4.77
N GLU A 57 3.18 -22.28 -4.03
CA GLU A 57 2.07 -22.46 -3.10
C GLU A 57 2.48 -21.98 -1.70
N VAL A 58 1.52 -21.50 -0.93
CA VAL A 58 1.73 -21.04 0.44
C VAL A 58 1.04 -22.00 1.40
N GLU A 59 1.78 -22.47 2.41
CA GLU A 59 1.25 -23.37 3.42
C GLU A 59 0.19 -22.66 4.31
N PRO A 60 -0.95 -23.30 4.60
CA PRO A 60 -1.97 -22.71 5.46
C PRO A 60 -1.45 -22.26 6.83
N ALA A 61 -0.52 -23.03 7.41
CA ALA A 61 0.11 -22.69 8.68
C ALA A 61 0.91 -21.38 8.62
N ASP A 62 1.52 -21.07 7.48
CA ASP A 62 2.29 -19.84 7.27
C ASP A 62 1.35 -18.63 7.07
N ILE A 63 0.19 -18.82 6.45
CA ILE A 63 -0.87 -17.80 6.38
C ILE A 63 -1.29 -17.41 7.80
N ASP A 64 -1.50 -18.38 8.69
CA ASP A 64 -1.84 -18.12 10.09
C ASP A 64 -0.74 -17.38 10.85
N LYS A 65 0.54 -17.74 10.63
CA LYS A 65 1.69 -17.03 11.21
C LYS A 65 1.74 -15.57 10.79
N LEU A 66 1.52 -15.30 9.50
CA LEU A 66 1.51 -13.94 8.93
C LEU A 66 0.38 -13.07 9.51
N LYS A 67 -0.78 -13.66 9.82
CA LYS A 67 -1.88 -12.97 10.49
C LYS A 67 -1.62 -12.74 11.98
N LYS A 68 -1.03 -13.71 12.67
CA LYS A 68 -0.69 -13.60 14.10
C LYS A 68 0.49 -12.67 14.36
N GLY A 69 1.39 -12.58 13.41
CA GLY A 69 2.60 -11.77 13.47
C GLY A 69 3.86 -12.56 13.76
N ILE A 70 4.93 -12.11 13.15
CA ILE A 70 6.28 -12.69 13.25
C ILE A 70 7.28 -11.62 13.65
N GLN A 71 8.38 -12.03 14.29
CA GLN A 71 9.47 -11.12 14.67
C GLN A 71 10.42 -10.93 13.48
N ILE A 72 10.60 -9.67 13.06
CA ILE A 72 11.51 -9.28 11.99
C ILE A 72 12.30 -8.05 12.44
N ASP A 73 13.62 -8.11 12.44
CA ASP A 73 14.49 -7.00 12.82
C ASP A 73 14.13 -6.39 14.21
N GLY A 74 13.78 -7.23 15.17
CA GLY A 74 13.38 -6.80 16.52
C GLY A 74 11.97 -6.23 16.63
N ASN A 75 11.22 -6.19 15.55
CA ASN A 75 9.84 -5.70 15.52
C ASN A 75 8.85 -6.82 15.21
N ARG A 76 7.71 -6.83 15.88
CA ARG A 76 6.62 -7.71 15.51
C ARG A 76 5.86 -7.09 14.35
N MET A 77 5.77 -7.81 13.24
CA MET A 77 5.05 -7.41 12.03
C MET A 77 3.98 -8.44 11.69
N LYS A 78 2.87 -7.99 11.13
CA LYS A 78 1.76 -8.85 10.73
C LYS A 78 0.97 -8.25 9.57
N PHE A 79 0.23 -9.07 8.88
CA PHE A 79 -0.88 -8.59 8.07
C PHE A 79 -2.12 -8.41 8.93
N ASN A 80 -2.77 -7.27 8.85
CA ASN A 80 -4.02 -6.99 9.55
C ASN A 80 -5.18 -7.81 8.95
N ASP A 81 -5.11 -8.06 7.65
CA ASP A 81 -5.94 -9.02 6.94
C ASP A 81 -5.15 -9.69 5.82
N LEU A 82 -5.48 -10.93 5.53
CA LEU A 82 -4.83 -11.73 4.50
C LEU A 82 -5.84 -12.75 3.96
N VAL A 83 -6.18 -12.61 2.69
CA VAL A 83 -7.15 -13.47 2.01
C VAL A 83 -6.48 -14.10 0.79
N GLU A 84 -6.52 -15.42 0.73
CA GLU A 84 -6.05 -16.17 -0.41
C GLU A 84 -7.04 -16.04 -1.58
N GLY A 85 -6.50 -15.76 -2.75
CA GLY A 85 -7.26 -15.66 -3.98
C GLY A 85 -6.97 -16.82 -4.94
N ARG A 86 -6.65 -16.47 -6.17
CA ARG A 86 -6.36 -17.47 -7.22
C ARG A 86 -5.03 -18.19 -6.95
N ILE A 87 -5.04 -19.51 -7.08
CA ILE A 87 -3.85 -20.37 -7.03
C ILE A 87 -3.61 -20.96 -8.41
N THR A 88 -2.36 -20.98 -8.84
CA THR A 88 -1.87 -21.68 -10.02
C THR A 88 -0.69 -22.57 -9.62
N LYS A 89 -0.27 -23.47 -10.49
CA LYS A 89 0.90 -24.33 -10.24
C LYS A 89 2.19 -23.57 -9.91
N SER A 90 2.30 -22.32 -10.36
CA SER A 90 3.53 -21.51 -10.21
C SER A 90 3.40 -20.34 -9.26
N HIS A 91 2.18 -19.90 -8.95
CA HIS A 91 1.92 -18.68 -8.16
C HIS A 91 0.62 -18.76 -7.38
N SER A 92 0.61 -18.12 -6.21
CA SER A 92 -0.57 -17.85 -5.41
C SER A 92 -0.80 -16.34 -5.30
N TRP A 93 -2.06 -15.92 -5.33
CA TRP A 93 -2.45 -14.51 -5.22
C TRP A 93 -3.11 -14.27 -3.89
N PHE A 94 -2.76 -13.14 -3.27
CA PHE A 94 -3.32 -12.73 -1.98
C PHE A 94 -3.77 -11.27 -2.03
N ALA A 95 -4.93 -11.01 -1.42
CA ALA A 95 -5.30 -9.68 -0.96
C ALA A 95 -4.84 -9.53 0.49
N LEU A 96 -4.16 -8.45 0.81
CA LEU A 96 -3.64 -8.23 2.15
C LEU A 96 -3.76 -6.76 2.57
N VAL A 97 -3.88 -6.56 3.89
CA VAL A 97 -3.96 -5.24 4.51
C VAL A 97 -2.85 -5.08 5.53
N ILE A 98 -2.16 -3.94 5.49
CA ILE A 98 -1.24 -3.46 6.52
C ILE A 98 -1.64 -2.06 6.98
N GLN A 99 -1.34 -1.71 8.23
CA GLN A 99 -1.64 -0.39 8.81
C GLN A 99 -0.40 0.45 9.07
N GLU A 100 0.71 -0.15 9.49
CA GLU A 100 1.90 0.61 9.86
C GLU A 100 2.70 1.12 8.68
N GLY A 101 2.80 0.37 7.60
CA GLY A 101 3.52 0.76 6.38
C GLY A 101 5.03 0.95 6.59
N LYS A 102 5.65 0.11 7.42
CA LYS A 102 7.10 0.08 7.60
C LYS A 102 7.82 -0.21 6.28
N ASN A 103 9.09 0.17 6.21
CA ASN A 103 9.87 -0.01 4.99
C ASN A 103 9.83 -1.46 4.50
N ARG A 104 9.30 -1.64 3.29
CA ARG A 104 9.17 -2.93 2.59
C ARG A 104 8.47 -4.02 3.41
N GLU A 105 7.56 -3.65 4.28
CA GLU A 105 6.91 -4.52 5.28
C GLU A 105 6.27 -5.76 4.64
N VAL A 106 5.51 -5.59 3.56
CA VAL A 106 4.88 -6.71 2.86
C VAL A 106 5.91 -7.72 2.37
N ARG A 107 6.98 -7.26 1.73
CA ARG A 107 8.03 -8.15 1.20
C ARG A 107 8.82 -8.83 2.32
N LYS A 108 9.11 -8.10 3.39
CA LYS A 108 9.80 -8.65 4.57
C LYS A 108 9.01 -9.76 5.24
N LEU A 109 7.69 -9.59 5.38
CA LEU A 109 6.81 -10.60 5.96
C LEU A 109 6.82 -11.89 5.15
N TRP A 110 6.66 -11.82 3.84
CA TRP A 110 6.72 -13.00 2.97
C TRP A 110 8.12 -13.64 2.96
N ASN A 111 9.16 -12.83 2.81
CA ASN A 111 10.54 -13.33 2.76
C ASN A 111 10.98 -14.01 4.07
N ALA A 112 10.47 -13.55 5.21
CA ALA A 112 10.80 -14.16 6.52
C ALA A 112 10.35 -15.62 6.63
N LEU A 113 9.34 -16.03 5.86
CA LEU A 113 8.88 -17.41 5.74
C LEU A 113 9.39 -18.12 4.48
N GLY A 114 10.32 -17.51 3.75
CA GLY A 114 10.94 -18.10 2.56
C GLY A 114 10.16 -17.91 1.26
N TYR A 115 9.13 -17.07 1.25
CA TYR A 115 8.33 -16.79 0.05
C TYR A 115 8.81 -15.55 -0.70
N GLU A 116 8.77 -15.62 -2.02
CA GLU A 116 9.13 -14.50 -2.90
C GLU A 116 7.90 -13.80 -3.45
N VAL A 117 7.82 -12.48 -3.25
CA VAL A 117 6.78 -11.63 -3.84
C VAL A 117 7.19 -11.24 -5.26
N SER A 118 6.59 -11.87 -6.27
CA SER A 118 6.89 -11.60 -7.68
C SER A 118 6.18 -10.36 -8.23
N ARG A 119 5.01 -10.00 -7.70
CA ARG A 119 4.29 -8.75 -7.98
C ARG A 119 3.62 -8.22 -6.73
N LEU A 120 3.62 -6.90 -6.58
CA LEU A 120 2.93 -6.21 -5.51
C LEU A 120 2.27 -4.95 -6.08
N LYS A 121 0.97 -4.83 -5.86
CA LYS A 121 0.18 -3.69 -6.33
C LYS A 121 -0.67 -3.14 -5.21
N ARG A 122 -0.51 -1.86 -4.85
CA ARG A 122 -1.39 -1.21 -3.90
C ARG A 122 -2.71 -0.83 -4.58
N VAL A 123 -3.83 -1.28 -4.03
CA VAL A 123 -5.17 -1.10 -4.59
C VAL A 123 -6.06 -0.20 -3.75
N ARG A 124 -5.71 0.01 -2.47
CA ARG A 124 -6.43 0.92 -1.57
C ARG A 124 -5.48 1.62 -0.61
N TYR A 125 -5.79 2.85 -0.29
CA TYR A 125 -5.14 3.64 0.76
C TYR A 125 -6.22 4.39 1.54
N ALA A 126 -6.40 4.03 2.81
CA ALA A 126 -7.52 4.49 3.64
C ALA A 126 -8.86 4.26 2.92
N SER A 127 -9.63 5.32 2.65
CA SER A 127 -10.92 5.25 1.94
C SER A 127 -10.81 5.32 0.42
N ILE A 128 -9.62 5.50 -0.14
CA ILE A 128 -9.41 5.70 -1.57
C ILE A 128 -9.03 4.39 -2.24
N PHE A 129 -9.83 3.98 -3.22
CA PHE A 129 -9.58 2.80 -4.05
C PHE A 129 -8.97 3.18 -5.39
N LEU A 130 -8.07 2.33 -5.89
CA LEU A 130 -7.55 2.47 -7.25
C LEU A 130 -8.65 2.11 -8.26
N PRO A 131 -9.09 3.05 -9.11
CA PRO A 131 -10.08 2.75 -10.13
C PRO A 131 -9.54 1.71 -11.12
N SER A 132 -10.37 0.72 -11.48
CA SER A 132 -10.00 -0.31 -12.47
C SER A 132 -9.69 0.25 -13.85
N THR A 133 -10.28 1.40 -14.17
CA THR A 133 -10.13 2.12 -15.45
C THR A 133 -8.89 3.02 -15.50
N LEU A 134 -8.24 3.30 -14.36
CA LEU A 134 -7.06 4.17 -14.31
C LEU A 134 -5.82 3.40 -14.79
N LYS A 135 -5.30 3.79 -15.94
CA LYS A 135 -4.10 3.18 -16.53
C LYS A 135 -2.83 3.60 -15.79
N GLN A 136 -1.83 2.74 -15.84
CA GLN A 136 -0.51 3.06 -15.29
C GLN A 136 0.07 4.33 -15.94
N GLY A 137 0.64 5.21 -15.11
CA GLY A 137 1.17 6.51 -15.56
C GLY A 137 0.13 7.61 -15.71
N SER A 138 -1.18 7.26 -15.57
CA SER A 138 -2.26 8.24 -15.58
C SER A 138 -2.61 8.70 -14.17
N TYR A 139 -3.32 9.81 -14.07
CA TYR A 139 -3.83 10.34 -12.81
C TYR A 139 -5.31 10.74 -12.93
N LYS A 140 -5.97 10.80 -11.81
CA LYS A 140 -7.34 11.28 -11.65
C LYS A 140 -7.40 12.18 -10.42
N GLU A 141 -8.05 13.31 -10.52
CA GLU A 141 -8.36 14.15 -9.37
C GLU A 141 -9.46 13.51 -8.52
N LEU A 142 -9.30 13.57 -7.21
CA LEU A 142 -10.34 13.14 -6.28
C LEU A 142 -11.46 14.19 -6.25
N SER A 143 -12.69 13.72 -6.20
CA SER A 143 -13.84 14.58 -5.97
C SER A 143 -13.80 15.18 -4.56
N GLN A 144 -14.49 16.31 -4.35
CA GLN A 144 -14.58 16.92 -3.03
C GLN A 144 -15.16 15.95 -1.98
N LYS A 145 -16.12 15.12 -2.37
CA LYS A 145 -16.71 14.08 -1.50
C LYS A 145 -15.68 13.03 -1.08
N GLU A 146 -14.82 12.59 -2.00
CA GLU A 146 -13.73 11.63 -1.69
C GLU A 146 -12.69 12.25 -0.76
N ILE A 147 -12.35 13.53 -0.97
CA ILE A 147 -11.43 14.29 -0.12
C ILE A 147 -12.01 14.47 1.28
N ASP A 148 -13.25 14.90 1.40
CA ASP A 148 -13.93 15.10 2.68
C ASP A 148 -14.03 13.80 3.48
N ASN A 149 -14.37 12.70 2.80
CA ASN A 149 -14.42 11.37 3.41
C ASN A 149 -13.03 10.90 3.88
N LEU A 150 -12.00 11.15 3.08
CA LEU A 150 -10.62 10.83 3.46
C LEU A 150 -10.19 11.61 4.70
N ILE A 151 -10.40 12.93 4.72
CA ILE A 151 -10.02 13.81 5.83
C ILE A 151 -10.80 13.48 7.10
N LYS A 152 -12.11 13.20 7.00
CA LYS A 152 -12.95 12.85 8.15
C LYS A 152 -12.47 11.61 8.88
N ASN A 153 -11.82 10.69 8.18
CA ASN A 153 -11.31 9.42 8.71
C ASN A 153 -9.83 9.50 9.11
N LEU A 154 -9.19 10.66 9.01
CA LEU A 154 -7.85 10.89 9.56
C LEU A 154 -7.92 11.06 11.08
N PRO A 155 -6.93 10.52 11.81
CA PRO A 155 -6.85 10.67 13.26
C PRO A 155 -6.54 12.10 13.68
#